data_3c40d839184ad49b9d6566d9fdefb467
#
_entry.id   3c40d839184ad49b9d6566d9fdefb467
#
_cell.length_a   1.000
_cell.length_b   1.000
_cell.length_c   1.000
_cell.angle_alpha   90.00
_cell.angle_beta   90.00
_cell.angle_gamma   90.00
#
_symmetry.space_group_name_H-M   'P 1'
#
loop_
_entity.id
_entity.type
_entity.pdbx_description
1 polymer ?
#
loop_
_entity_poly.entity_id
_entity_poly.type
_entity_poly.pdbx_seq_one_letter_code
_entity_poly.pdbx_strand_id
1 'polypeptide(L)'
;MLAIARGLNIEELALSPSCITNVNINSPRKFDIEMAEALITLAELGQAVVVTPFTLMGAMAPITLAGALAQQNAEAIFGICLTQIVRKGAPVVYGSFTSNVDMKSGAPAFGTPENTRANMAGGQLARRYNLPYRTSACSASNAVDAQAVWETQMALWGAVSGHGNLIYHAAGWGEGGLVASYEKLVVDCEMLQAMSSLLPVSYTHLTLP
;
A
#
# COMPACT_ATOMS: atom_id res chain seq x y z
N MET A 1 14.81 -20.94 -4.65
CA MET A 1 15.64 -20.18 -3.71
C MET A 1 14.99 -20.02 -2.34
N LEU A 2 13.76 -19.49 -2.23
CA LEU A 2 13.09 -19.29 -0.93
C LEU A 2 12.91 -20.59 -0.13
N ALA A 3 12.48 -21.68 -0.77
CA ALA A 3 12.37 -23.00 -0.14
C ALA A 3 13.72 -23.49 0.41
N ILE A 4 14.79 -23.34 -0.38
CA ILE A 4 16.15 -23.71 0.05
C ILE A 4 16.60 -22.87 1.25
N ALA A 5 16.38 -21.56 1.22
CA ALA A 5 16.73 -20.66 2.32
C ALA A 5 15.98 -20.98 3.63
N ARG A 6 14.78 -21.56 3.52
CA ARG A 6 13.95 -21.98 4.65
C ARG A 6 14.15 -23.45 5.05
N GLY A 7 14.92 -24.22 4.28
CA GLY A 7 15.09 -25.67 4.49
C GLY A 7 13.80 -26.45 4.27
N LEU A 8 12.91 -25.96 3.41
CA LEU A 8 11.60 -26.54 3.11
C LEU A 8 11.59 -27.11 1.68
N ASN A 9 10.74 -28.09 1.45
CA ASN A 9 10.35 -28.46 0.08
C ASN A 9 9.25 -27.49 -0.42
N ILE A 10 8.83 -27.63 -1.68
CA ILE A 10 7.85 -26.74 -2.31
C ILE A 10 6.46 -26.88 -1.68
N GLU A 11 6.08 -28.09 -1.30
CA GLU A 11 4.78 -28.38 -0.69
C GLU A 11 4.71 -27.77 0.72
N GLU A 12 5.77 -27.94 1.50
CA GLU A 12 5.90 -27.30 2.82
C GLU A 12 5.93 -25.78 2.74
N LEU A 13 6.64 -25.22 1.75
CA LEU A 13 6.66 -23.78 1.51
C LEU A 13 5.24 -23.24 1.20
N ALA A 14 4.46 -24.00 0.43
CA ALA A 14 3.10 -23.62 0.07
C ALA A 14 2.12 -23.61 1.25
N LEU A 15 2.46 -24.27 2.35
CA LEU A 15 1.71 -24.26 3.62
C LEU A 15 2.26 -23.24 4.63
N SER A 16 3.44 -22.68 4.38
CA SER A 16 4.13 -21.73 5.28
C SER A 16 4.52 -20.47 4.51
N PRO A 17 3.61 -19.49 4.34
CA PRO A 17 3.93 -18.23 3.66
C PRO A 17 5.19 -17.60 4.26
N SER A 18 6.18 -17.36 3.44
CA SER A 18 7.52 -16.93 3.87
C SER A 18 7.98 -15.63 3.19
N CYS A 19 7.21 -15.14 2.24
CA CYS A 19 7.41 -13.82 1.64
C CYS A 19 6.07 -13.12 1.39
N ILE A 20 6.14 -11.81 1.31
CA ILE A 20 5.08 -10.94 0.88
C ILE A 20 5.60 -10.11 -0.30
N THR A 21 4.86 -10.07 -1.38
CA THR A 21 5.27 -9.37 -2.59
C THR A 21 4.17 -8.43 -3.06
N ASN A 22 4.58 -7.22 -3.46
CA ASN A 22 3.66 -6.27 -4.06
C ASN A 22 3.56 -6.51 -5.56
N VAL A 23 2.35 -6.72 -6.03
CA VAL A 23 2.03 -6.83 -7.45
C VAL A 23 1.15 -5.65 -7.85
N ASN A 24 1.65 -4.84 -8.79
CA ASN A 24 0.92 -3.68 -9.27
C ASN A 24 -0.01 -4.07 -10.42
N ILE A 25 -1.20 -3.50 -10.41
CA ILE A 25 -2.06 -3.47 -11.59
C ILE A 25 -1.94 -2.09 -12.20
N ASN A 26 -1.67 -2.04 -13.48
CA ASN A 26 -1.46 -0.80 -14.21
C ASN A 26 -2.81 -0.13 -14.49
N SER A 27 -3.02 1.04 -13.92
CA SER A 27 -4.18 1.85 -14.23
C SER A 27 -3.99 2.59 -15.57
N PRO A 28 -4.99 2.68 -16.44
CA PRO A 28 -6.34 2.13 -16.25
C PRO A 28 -6.48 0.69 -16.80
N ARG A 29 -6.88 -0.22 -15.96
CA ARG A 29 -7.39 -1.55 -16.33
C ARG A 29 -6.44 -2.40 -17.19
N LYS A 30 -5.14 -2.29 -16.96
CA LYS A 30 -4.11 -3.08 -17.64
C LYS A 30 -3.38 -3.94 -16.62
N PHE A 31 -3.09 -5.17 -16.97
CA PHE A 31 -2.27 -6.05 -16.16
C PHE A 31 -1.13 -6.55 -17.04
N ASP A 32 0.09 -6.13 -16.74
CA ASP A 32 1.26 -6.53 -17.49
C ASP A 32 1.55 -8.02 -17.27
N ILE A 33 2.13 -8.65 -18.28
CA ILE A 33 2.37 -10.11 -18.30
C ILE A 33 3.25 -10.50 -17.12
N GLU A 34 4.34 -9.78 -16.88
CA GLU A 34 5.30 -10.06 -15.81
C GLU A 34 4.65 -9.97 -14.41
N MET A 35 3.76 -8.99 -14.21
CA MET A 35 3.02 -8.85 -12.96
C MET A 35 1.97 -9.95 -12.80
N ALA A 36 1.33 -10.35 -13.88
CA ALA A 36 0.36 -11.46 -13.87
C ALA A 36 1.04 -12.79 -13.59
N GLU A 37 2.16 -13.09 -14.23
CA GLU A 37 2.97 -14.28 -13.98
C GLU A 37 3.50 -14.35 -12.55
N ALA A 38 3.98 -13.22 -12.02
CA ALA A 38 4.41 -13.13 -10.62
C ALA A 38 3.25 -13.42 -9.66
N LEU A 39 2.07 -12.85 -9.89
CA LEU A 39 0.88 -13.08 -9.08
C LEU A 39 0.48 -14.56 -9.11
N ILE A 40 0.41 -15.17 -10.30
CA ILE A 40 0.04 -16.58 -10.49
C ILE A 40 1.04 -17.48 -9.76
N THR A 41 2.32 -17.30 -10.01
CA THR A 41 3.40 -18.11 -9.40
C THR A 41 3.35 -18.02 -7.87
N LEU A 42 3.20 -16.81 -7.30
CA LEU A 42 3.14 -16.63 -5.85
C LEU A 42 1.87 -17.26 -5.25
N ALA A 43 0.73 -17.12 -5.94
CA ALA A 43 -0.51 -17.76 -5.50
C ALA A 43 -0.40 -19.28 -5.51
N GLU A 44 0.16 -19.90 -6.57
CA GLU A 44 0.42 -21.34 -6.65
C GLU A 44 1.30 -21.82 -5.49
N LEU A 45 2.33 -21.05 -5.16
CA LEU A 45 3.26 -21.35 -4.07
C LEU A 45 2.73 -20.96 -2.69
N GLY A 46 1.48 -20.50 -2.57
CA GLY A 46 0.87 -20.11 -1.30
C GLY A 46 1.52 -18.91 -0.61
N GLN A 47 2.25 -18.09 -1.35
CA GLN A 47 2.90 -16.90 -0.80
C GLN A 47 1.94 -15.71 -0.80
N ALA A 48 2.15 -14.77 0.14
CA ALA A 48 1.27 -13.62 0.27
C ALA A 48 1.48 -12.59 -0.86
N VAL A 49 0.39 -12.20 -1.52
CA VAL A 49 0.40 -11.20 -2.58
C VAL A 49 -0.34 -9.95 -2.13
N VAL A 50 0.31 -8.80 -2.22
CA VAL A 50 -0.31 -7.49 -2.08
C VAL A 50 -0.72 -7.00 -3.46
N VAL A 51 -2.00 -6.99 -3.74
CA VAL A 51 -2.53 -6.52 -5.04
C VAL A 51 -2.76 -5.02 -4.96
N THR A 52 -1.92 -4.24 -5.64
CA THR A 52 -1.92 -2.77 -5.52
C THR A 52 -2.07 -2.09 -6.87
N PRO A 53 -3.24 -1.57 -7.21
CA PRO A 53 -3.35 -0.62 -8.31
C PRO A 53 -2.63 0.71 -7.98
N PHE A 54 -1.94 1.26 -8.97
CA PHE A 54 -1.39 2.61 -8.91
C PHE A 54 -2.31 3.55 -9.67
N THR A 55 -3.13 4.30 -8.95
CA THR A 55 -4.26 5.04 -9.54
C THR A 55 -4.12 6.53 -9.28
N LEU A 56 -3.84 7.31 -10.33
CA LEU A 56 -3.68 8.76 -10.25
C LEU A 56 -4.92 9.48 -10.79
N MET A 57 -5.63 10.18 -9.91
CA MET A 57 -6.78 11.03 -10.26
C MET A 57 -6.37 12.13 -11.23
N GLY A 58 -7.06 12.19 -12.36
CA GLY A 58 -6.81 13.19 -13.41
C GLY A 58 -5.78 12.76 -14.47
N ALA A 59 -5.06 11.65 -14.29
CA ALA A 59 -4.13 11.12 -15.27
C ALA A 59 -4.48 9.69 -15.71
N MET A 60 -4.61 8.77 -14.76
CA MET A 60 -4.82 7.33 -15.02
C MET A 60 -6.22 6.87 -14.56
N ALA A 61 -6.97 7.76 -13.94
CA ALA A 61 -8.31 7.52 -13.42
C ALA A 61 -9.17 8.79 -13.53
N PRO A 62 -10.49 8.69 -13.33
CA PRO A 62 -11.35 9.85 -13.21
C PRO A 62 -10.81 10.84 -12.17
N ILE A 63 -11.04 12.14 -12.41
CA ILE A 63 -10.55 13.20 -11.53
C ILE A 63 -11.25 13.22 -10.16
N THR A 64 -12.45 12.66 -10.07
CA THR A 64 -13.19 12.60 -8.82
C THR A 64 -12.69 11.45 -7.95
N LEU A 65 -12.59 11.67 -6.64
CA LEU A 65 -12.18 10.64 -5.69
C LEU A 65 -13.03 9.37 -5.80
N ALA A 66 -14.35 9.52 -5.87
CA ALA A 66 -15.26 8.38 -5.99
C ALA A 66 -15.03 7.57 -7.27
N GLY A 67 -14.81 8.24 -8.41
CA GLY A 67 -14.52 7.59 -9.68
C GLY A 67 -13.17 6.86 -9.67
N ALA A 68 -12.14 7.48 -9.11
CA ALA A 68 -10.82 6.87 -8.98
C ALA A 68 -10.84 5.67 -8.04
N LEU A 69 -11.53 5.76 -6.91
CA LEU A 69 -11.70 4.66 -5.97
C LEU A 69 -12.51 3.50 -6.56
N ALA A 70 -13.52 3.79 -7.37
CA ALA A 70 -14.28 2.74 -8.07
C ALA A 70 -13.39 1.96 -9.04
N GLN A 71 -12.54 2.66 -9.81
CA GLN A 71 -11.58 2.04 -10.71
C GLN A 71 -10.53 1.24 -9.92
N GLN A 72 -9.89 1.86 -8.92
CA GLN A 72 -8.90 1.23 -8.06
C GLN A 72 -9.45 -0.05 -7.42
N ASN A 73 -10.68 0.01 -6.92
CA ASN A 73 -11.33 -1.13 -6.30
C ASN A 73 -11.57 -2.26 -7.32
N ALA A 74 -12.04 -1.94 -8.52
CA ALA A 74 -12.25 -2.95 -9.58
C ALA A 74 -10.94 -3.64 -9.96
N GLU A 75 -9.86 -2.88 -10.10
CA GLU A 75 -8.52 -3.40 -10.42
C GLU A 75 -7.97 -4.27 -9.28
N ALA A 76 -8.10 -3.84 -8.03
CA ALA A 76 -7.66 -4.62 -6.87
C ALA A 76 -8.43 -5.95 -6.76
N ILE A 77 -9.75 -5.90 -6.86
CA ILE A 77 -10.60 -7.10 -6.78
C ILE A 77 -10.33 -8.05 -7.95
N PHE A 78 -10.07 -7.53 -9.16
CA PHE A 78 -9.67 -8.37 -10.29
C PHE A 78 -8.44 -9.23 -9.96
N GLY A 79 -7.35 -8.62 -9.48
CA GLY A 79 -6.14 -9.35 -9.12
C GLY A 79 -6.35 -10.31 -7.94
N ILE A 80 -7.14 -9.90 -6.93
CA ILE A 80 -7.49 -10.75 -5.80
C ILE A 80 -8.30 -11.96 -6.26
N CYS A 81 -9.31 -11.78 -7.12
CA CYS A 81 -10.06 -12.89 -7.69
C CYS A 81 -9.17 -13.84 -8.47
N LEU A 82 -8.22 -13.31 -9.25
CA LEU A 82 -7.28 -14.15 -9.99
C LEU A 82 -6.45 -15.02 -9.04
N THR A 83 -5.95 -14.49 -7.92
CA THR A 83 -5.22 -15.33 -6.94
C THR A 83 -6.08 -16.48 -6.42
N GLN A 84 -7.37 -16.23 -6.17
CA GLN A 84 -8.29 -17.24 -5.64
C GLN A 84 -8.72 -18.28 -6.69
N ILE A 85 -8.73 -17.90 -7.96
CA ILE A 85 -8.96 -18.84 -9.08
C ILE A 85 -7.76 -19.77 -9.23
N VAL A 86 -6.54 -19.22 -9.13
CA VAL A 86 -5.29 -19.99 -9.20
C VAL A 86 -5.18 -20.95 -8.01
N ARG A 87 -5.40 -20.44 -6.81
CA ARG A 87 -5.37 -21.23 -5.59
C ARG A 87 -6.36 -20.70 -4.57
N LYS A 88 -7.42 -21.44 -4.33
CA LYS A 88 -8.40 -21.12 -3.28
C LYS A 88 -7.73 -21.02 -1.91
N GLY A 89 -7.91 -19.89 -1.23
CA GLY A 89 -7.31 -19.62 0.07
C GLY A 89 -5.87 -19.09 0.01
N ALA A 90 -5.35 -18.74 -1.17
CA ALA A 90 -4.08 -18.05 -1.29
C ALA A 90 -4.11 -16.74 -0.48
N PRO A 91 -3.08 -16.46 0.36
CA PRO A 91 -3.06 -15.27 1.18
C PRO A 91 -2.93 -14.01 0.32
N VAL A 92 -3.83 -13.04 0.53
CA VAL A 92 -3.86 -11.78 -0.20
C VAL A 92 -4.01 -10.59 0.72
N VAL A 93 -3.50 -9.45 0.29
CA VAL A 93 -3.66 -8.14 0.92
C VAL A 93 -4.26 -7.19 -0.10
N TYR A 94 -5.32 -6.49 0.30
CA TYR A 94 -5.91 -5.43 -0.51
C TYR A 94 -5.00 -4.21 -0.48
N GLY A 95 -4.43 -3.86 -1.62
CA GLY A 95 -3.54 -2.72 -1.78
C GLY A 95 -4.26 -1.51 -2.37
N SER A 96 -3.91 -0.33 -1.90
CA SER A 96 -4.31 0.95 -2.48
C SER A 96 -3.10 1.88 -2.58
N PHE A 97 -2.93 2.49 -3.75
CA PHE A 97 -1.92 3.52 -3.98
C PHE A 97 -2.53 4.60 -4.87
N THR A 98 -3.50 5.32 -4.31
CA THR A 98 -4.31 6.31 -5.03
C THR A 98 -3.96 7.71 -4.55
N SER A 99 -3.67 8.61 -5.48
CA SER A 99 -3.43 10.02 -5.25
C SER A 99 -3.98 10.84 -6.41
N ASN A 100 -3.92 12.16 -6.29
CA ASN A 100 -4.11 13.09 -7.39
C ASN A 100 -2.77 13.36 -8.09
N VAL A 101 -2.83 14.05 -9.21
CA VAL A 101 -1.66 14.62 -9.89
C VAL A 101 -1.62 16.12 -9.71
N ASP A 102 -0.43 16.68 -9.71
CA ASP A 102 -0.25 18.12 -9.97
C ASP A 102 -0.55 18.39 -11.45
N MET A 103 -1.59 19.18 -11.70
CA MET A 103 -2.09 19.45 -13.05
C MET A 103 -1.10 20.27 -13.93
N LYS A 104 -0.06 20.84 -13.32
CA LYS A 104 0.97 21.59 -14.07
C LYS A 104 2.10 20.69 -14.54
N SER A 105 2.61 19.84 -13.65
CA SER A 105 3.76 18.97 -13.91
C SER A 105 3.37 17.56 -14.34
N GLY A 106 2.14 17.11 -14.03
CA GLY A 106 1.71 15.74 -14.20
C GLY A 106 2.28 14.77 -13.15
N ALA A 107 3.07 15.27 -12.19
CA ALA A 107 3.67 14.45 -11.16
C ALA A 107 2.63 13.99 -10.11
N PRO A 108 2.81 12.81 -9.50
CA PRO A 108 1.97 12.39 -8.38
C PRO A 108 2.08 13.35 -7.20
N ALA A 109 0.94 13.78 -6.68
CA ALA A 109 0.86 14.71 -5.55
C ALA A 109 0.55 13.98 -4.25
N PHE A 110 1.56 13.31 -3.68
CA PHE A 110 1.42 12.62 -2.40
C PHE A 110 1.44 13.59 -1.22
N GLY A 111 0.82 13.19 -0.11
CA GLY A 111 0.70 14.02 1.08
C GLY A 111 -0.36 15.12 0.99
N THR A 112 -1.13 15.16 -0.08
CA THR A 112 -2.28 16.07 -0.24
C THR A 112 -3.51 15.58 0.52
N PRO A 113 -4.50 16.46 0.79
CA PRO A 113 -5.77 16.04 1.37
C PRO A 113 -6.50 14.96 0.55
N GLU A 114 -6.37 14.99 -0.78
CA GLU A 114 -6.92 14.00 -1.69
C GLU A 114 -6.28 12.63 -1.48
N ASN A 115 -4.96 12.56 -1.38
CA ASN A 115 -4.23 11.35 -1.08
C ASN A 115 -4.60 10.80 0.32
N THR A 116 -4.67 11.66 1.32
CA THR A 116 -5.10 11.30 2.69
C THR A 116 -6.49 10.68 2.69
N ARG A 117 -7.46 11.31 2.02
CA ARG A 117 -8.83 10.78 1.88
C ARG A 117 -8.86 9.45 1.12
N ALA A 118 -8.05 9.31 0.06
CA ALA A 118 -7.95 8.07 -0.70
C ALA A 118 -7.44 6.92 0.17
N ASN A 119 -6.42 7.16 1.00
CA ASN A 119 -5.90 6.17 1.96
C ASN A 119 -6.98 5.73 2.96
N MET A 120 -7.73 6.67 3.53
CA MET A 120 -8.82 6.37 4.47
C MET A 120 -9.95 5.55 3.81
N ALA A 121 -10.36 5.95 2.61
CA ALA A 121 -11.43 5.28 1.87
C ALA A 121 -11.00 3.88 1.37
N GLY A 122 -9.76 3.73 0.93
CA GLY A 122 -9.17 2.43 0.59
C GLY A 122 -9.24 1.44 1.76
N GLY A 123 -8.96 1.91 2.97
CA GLY A 123 -9.11 1.10 4.18
C GLY A 123 -10.55 0.71 4.49
N GLN A 124 -11.52 1.56 4.19
CA GLN A 124 -12.95 1.20 4.31
C GLN A 124 -13.33 0.09 3.31
N LEU A 125 -12.83 0.18 2.07
CA LEU A 125 -13.05 -0.86 1.06
C LEU A 125 -12.41 -2.20 1.48
N ALA A 126 -11.18 -2.19 1.96
CA ALA A 126 -10.51 -3.40 2.44
C ALA A 126 -11.31 -4.08 3.58
N ARG A 127 -11.78 -3.30 4.56
CA ARG A 127 -12.62 -3.82 5.67
C ARG A 127 -13.96 -4.36 5.18
N ARG A 128 -14.57 -3.74 4.16
CA ARG A 128 -15.80 -4.26 3.54
C ARG A 128 -15.63 -5.68 3.00
N TYR A 129 -14.43 -6.00 2.50
CA TYR A 129 -14.07 -7.33 1.99
C TYR A 129 -13.45 -8.24 3.04
N ASN A 130 -13.29 -7.75 4.27
CA ASN A 130 -12.60 -8.47 5.36
C ASN A 130 -11.17 -8.89 4.96
N LEU A 131 -10.44 -7.99 4.32
CA LEU A 131 -9.07 -8.20 3.87
C LEU A 131 -8.10 -7.28 4.63
N PRO A 132 -6.86 -7.74 4.88
CA PRO A 132 -5.80 -6.86 5.33
C PRO A 132 -5.58 -5.73 4.32
N TYR A 133 -5.19 -4.57 4.82
CA TYR A 133 -5.03 -3.35 4.03
C TYR A 133 -3.58 -2.91 3.93
N ARG A 134 -3.09 -2.76 2.71
CA ARG A 134 -1.82 -2.08 2.41
C ARG A 134 -2.09 -0.68 1.86
N THR A 135 -1.42 0.29 2.44
CA THR A 135 -1.46 1.70 2.03
C THR A 135 -0.04 2.28 1.97
N SER A 136 0.09 3.59 1.82
CA SER A 136 1.37 4.26 1.61
C SER A 136 1.42 5.60 2.32
N ALA A 137 2.62 5.99 2.77
CA ALA A 137 2.91 7.30 3.34
C ALA A 137 4.10 7.94 2.60
N CYS A 138 3.87 8.36 1.36
CA CYS A 138 4.89 8.92 0.47
C CYS A 138 4.78 10.45 0.44
N SER A 139 5.91 11.14 0.18
CA SER A 139 6.00 12.57 -0.08
C SER A 139 6.29 12.85 -1.55
N ALA A 140 5.74 13.93 -2.08
CA ALA A 140 6.04 14.45 -3.41
C ALA A 140 7.19 15.47 -3.41
N SER A 141 7.60 15.99 -2.25
CA SER A 141 8.67 17.00 -2.14
C SER A 141 9.98 16.52 -2.73
N ASN A 142 10.67 17.45 -3.40
CA ASN A 142 11.98 17.22 -4.02
C ASN A 142 13.16 17.52 -3.06
N ALA A 143 12.88 17.99 -1.86
CA ALA A 143 13.88 18.30 -0.86
C ALA A 143 13.46 17.75 0.51
N VAL A 144 14.43 17.53 1.38
CA VAL A 144 14.17 17.14 2.78
C VAL A 144 13.97 18.41 3.61
N ASP A 145 12.78 18.96 3.52
CA ASP A 145 12.40 20.24 4.14
C ASP A 145 11.05 20.13 4.86
N ALA A 146 10.51 21.27 5.25
CA ALA A 146 9.22 21.34 5.93
C ALA A 146 8.07 20.77 5.08
N GLN A 147 8.12 20.91 3.75
CA GLN A 147 7.13 20.33 2.85
C GLN A 147 7.19 18.80 2.89
N ALA A 148 8.40 18.22 2.82
CA ALA A 148 8.58 16.77 2.89
C ALA A 148 8.00 16.18 4.18
N VAL A 149 8.26 16.84 5.31
CA VAL A 149 7.73 16.44 6.63
C VAL A 149 6.21 16.52 6.64
N TRP A 150 5.66 17.65 6.19
CA TRP A 150 4.21 17.86 6.15
C TRP A 150 3.49 16.83 5.30
N GLU A 151 3.98 16.58 4.09
CA GLU A 151 3.37 15.63 3.15
C GLU A 151 3.43 14.19 3.67
N THR A 152 4.57 13.77 4.21
CA THR A 152 4.70 12.43 4.82
C THR A 152 3.75 12.30 6.02
N GLN A 153 3.67 13.31 6.86
CA GLN A 153 2.80 13.32 8.04
C GLN A 153 1.32 13.22 7.63
N MET A 154 0.89 13.98 6.64
CA MET A 154 -0.48 13.94 6.12
C MET A 154 -0.82 12.57 5.52
N ALA A 155 0.08 11.99 4.72
CA ALA A 155 -0.09 10.67 4.15
C ALA A 155 -0.13 9.58 5.25
N LEU A 156 0.73 9.69 6.27
CA LEU A 156 0.77 8.78 7.42
C LEU A 156 -0.52 8.84 8.25
N TRP A 157 -1.08 10.03 8.50
CA TRP A 157 -2.38 10.18 9.13
C TRP A 157 -3.48 9.48 8.34
N GLY A 158 -3.49 9.63 7.00
CA GLY A 158 -4.43 8.93 6.13
C GLY A 158 -4.29 7.41 6.21
N ALA A 159 -3.05 6.92 6.24
CA ALA A 159 -2.73 5.50 6.33
C ALA A 159 -3.19 4.88 7.66
N VAL A 160 -2.88 5.54 8.77
CA VAL A 160 -3.25 5.07 10.12
C VAL A 160 -4.76 5.17 10.35
N SER A 161 -5.37 6.32 10.00
CA SER A 161 -6.83 6.50 10.11
C SER A 161 -7.60 5.57 9.17
N GLY A 162 -6.99 5.15 8.05
CA GLY A 162 -7.49 4.10 7.17
C GLY A 162 -7.39 2.69 7.75
N HIS A 163 -6.76 2.53 8.91
CA HIS A 163 -6.42 1.25 9.54
C HIS A 163 -5.52 0.37 8.64
N GLY A 164 -4.46 0.97 8.08
CA GLY A 164 -3.45 0.25 7.31
C GLY A 164 -2.72 -0.78 8.16
N ASN A 165 -2.78 -2.05 7.74
CA ASN A 165 -2.01 -3.13 8.36
C ASN A 165 -0.55 -3.12 7.88
N LEU A 166 -0.31 -2.58 6.70
CA LEU A 166 1.00 -2.49 6.07
C LEU A 166 1.12 -1.12 5.39
N ILE A 167 2.05 -0.31 5.86
CA ILE A 167 2.27 1.05 5.34
C ILE A 167 3.62 1.09 4.62
N TYR A 168 3.59 1.22 3.30
CA TYR A 168 4.79 1.34 2.48
C TYR A 168 5.23 2.80 2.38
N HIS A 169 6.48 3.00 1.98
CA HIS A 169 7.09 4.31 1.72
C HIS A 169 7.04 5.26 2.93
N ALA A 170 6.89 4.74 4.15
CA ALA A 170 6.75 5.54 5.35
C ALA A 170 8.06 6.20 5.80
N ALA A 171 9.20 5.79 5.25
CA ALA A 171 10.49 6.36 5.61
C ALA A 171 11.43 6.42 4.40
N GLY A 172 12.12 7.56 4.24
CA GLY A 172 13.20 7.75 3.28
C GLY A 172 12.76 8.05 1.85
N TRP A 173 11.48 8.06 1.52
CA TRP A 173 10.97 8.25 0.16
C TRP A 173 10.57 9.70 -0.13
N GLY A 174 11.06 10.25 -1.24
CA GLY A 174 10.75 11.57 -1.77
C GLY A 174 10.44 11.55 -3.27
N GLU A 175 10.18 12.71 -3.85
CA GLU A 175 9.91 12.92 -5.28
C GLU A 175 8.82 11.99 -5.83
N GLY A 176 7.76 11.79 -5.08
CA GLY A 176 6.67 10.89 -5.51
C GLY A 176 7.07 9.41 -5.58
N GLY A 177 8.13 9.00 -4.89
CA GLY A 177 8.65 7.64 -4.88
C GLY A 177 9.79 7.39 -5.86
N LEU A 178 10.34 8.44 -6.48
CA LEU A 178 11.46 8.34 -7.43
C LEU A 178 12.82 8.35 -6.74
N VAL A 179 12.91 8.91 -5.52
CA VAL A 179 14.16 9.07 -4.77
C VAL A 179 14.01 8.50 -3.38
N ALA A 180 15.08 7.86 -2.90
CA ALA A 180 15.25 7.49 -1.50
C ALA A 180 16.49 8.23 -0.94
N SER A 181 16.38 8.79 0.27
CA SER A 181 17.45 9.54 0.92
C SER A 181 17.63 9.12 2.37
N TYR A 182 18.89 9.06 2.82
CA TYR A 182 19.22 8.74 4.20
C TYR A 182 18.80 9.85 5.16
N GLU A 183 18.92 11.12 4.73
CA GLU A 183 18.51 12.27 5.52
C GLU A 183 16.99 12.21 5.78
N LYS A 184 16.23 11.93 4.72
CA LYS A 184 14.77 11.77 4.86
C LYS A 184 14.42 10.54 5.72
N LEU A 185 15.17 9.47 5.63
CA LEU A 185 14.97 8.29 6.48
C LEU A 185 15.05 8.66 7.97
N VAL A 186 16.07 9.44 8.36
CA VAL A 186 16.23 9.87 9.77
C VAL A 186 15.05 10.74 10.21
N VAL A 187 14.65 11.72 9.40
CA VAL A 187 13.51 12.60 9.68
C VAL A 187 12.21 11.80 9.81
N ASP A 188 11.97 10.88 8.88
CA ASP A 188 10.74 10.06 8.87
C ASP A 188 10.71 9.09 10.06
N CYS A 189 11.86 8.55 10.49
CA CYS A 189 11.95 7.70 11.70
C CYS A 189 11.51 8.46 12.96
N GLU A 190 11.85 9.73 13.10
CA GLU A 190 11.39 10.57 14.21
C GLU A 190 9.86 10.73 14.20
N MET A 191 9.28 10.98 13.02
CA MET A 191 7.82 11.06 12.88
C MET A 191 7.12 9.73 13.19
N LEU A 192 7.70 8.61 12.76
CA LEU A 192 7.17 7.28 13.05
C LEU A 192 7.22 6.95 14.54
N GLN A 193 8.29 7.36 15.25
CA GLN A 193 8.39 7.21 16.70
C GLN A 193 7.34 8.04 17.43
N ALA A 194 7.14 9.30 17.02
CA ALA A 194 6.09 10.15 17.57
C ALA A 194 4.69 9.54 17.35
N MET A 195 4.42 9.03 16.15
CA MET A 195 3.16 8.35 15.83
C MET A 195 2.98 7.07 16.67
N SER A 196 4.03 6.27 16.79
CA SER A 196 4.04 5.06 17.62
C SER A 196 3.77 5.36 19.10
N SER A 197 4.26 6.48 19.59
CA SER A 197 4.02 6.90 20.97
C SER A 197 2.60 7.44 21.19
N LEU A 198 2.00 8.04 20.15
CA LEU A 198 0.64 8.58 20.19
C LEU A 198 -0.43 7.48 20.14
N LEU A 199 -0.18 6.40 19.40
CA LEU A 199 -1.17 5.37 19.05
C LEU A 199 -1.19 4.13 19.96
N PRO A 200 -0.34 3.94 20.99
CA PRO A 200 -0.40 2.72 21.79
C PRO A 200 -1.76 2.60 22.45
N VAL A 201 -2.40 1.45 22.25
CA VAL A 201 -3.55 1.07 23.06
C VAL A 201 -3.05 0.79 24.46
N SER A 202 -3.27 1.72 25.37
CA SER A 202 -2.99 1.49 26.79
C SER A 202 -4.05 0.53 27.34
N TYR A 203 -3.69 -0.72 27.53
CA TYR A 203 -4.53 -1.69 28.23
C TYR A 203 -4.71 -1.37 29.71
N THR A 204 -4.01 -0.39 30.24
CA THR A 204 -4.15 0.05 31.63
C THR A 204 -5.55 0.57 31.96
N HIS A 205 -6.31 1.01 30.97
CA HIS A 205 -7.71 1.40 31.17
C HIS A 205 -8.71 0.24 31.05
N LEU A 206 -8.29 -0.92 30.54
CA LEU A 206 -9.13 -2.11 30.42
C LEU A 206 -9.04 -3.05 31.64
N THR A 207 -8.14 -2.76 32.58
CA THR A 207 -7.92 -3.55 33.79
C THR A 207 -8.41 -2.85 35.06
N LEU A 208 -9.16 -1.77 34.92
CA LEU A 208 -9.82 -1.16 36.07
C LEU A 208 -11.08 -1.97 36.42
N PRO A 209 -11.26 -2.31 37.68
CA PRO A 209 -12.39 -3.13 38.16
C PRO A 209 -13.73 -2.43 38.00
#